data_04bdb571beeb775deafe90f57af797ed
#
_entry.id   04bdb571beeb775deafe90f57af797ed
#
_cell.length_a   1.000
_cell.length_b   1.000
_cell.length_c   1.000
_cell.angle_alpha   90.00
_cell.angle_beta   90.00
_cell.angle_gamma   90.00
#
_symmetry.space_group_name_H-M   'P 1'
#
loop_
_entity.id
_entity.type
_entity.pdbx_description
1 polymer ?
#
loop_
_entity_poly.entity_id
_entity_poly.type
_entity_poly.pdbx_seq_one_letter_code
_entity_poly.pdbx_strand_id
1 'polypeptide(L)'
;MGEIEDERIREIAPYIKDKIVLDVGCYAEIGEDIHRETKPNWIHGFLSKNAKHVTGIDITKEQIDILKKQGYDVYCQSAEDFKFNKKFDVIFAGALIEHLSNPGLFLDRCRKHIKKDGWLIVDTPNVFCLNYKIGGIMRFLNNDLEVHPEHTAFFSPTVIKNLMRRYGFMFKRIKFMNFHETNTFKRALQDFLCKIFGDKLRYEMMIFAQPK
;
A
#
# COMPACT_ATOMS: atom_id res chain seq x y z
N MET A 1 11.35 25.21 -2.94
CA MET A 1 11.61 23.77 -3.11
C MET A 1 10.21 23.14 -3.21
N GLY A 2 9.80 22.71 -4.42
CA GLY A 2 8.47 22.12 -4.62
C GLY A 2 8.37 20.84 -3.78
N GLU A 3 7.27 20.73 -3.05
CA GLU A 3 6.91 19.49 -2.33
C GLU A 3 6.96 18.33 -3.33
N ILE A 4 7.74 17.29 -3.00
CA ILE A 4 7.74 16.05 -3.77
C ILE A 4 6.40 15.40 -3.46
N GLU A 5 5.44 15.61 -4.34
CA GLU A 5 4.12 14.96 -4.22
C GLU A 5 4.31 13.44 -4.21
N ASP A 6 3.78 12.78 -3.19
CA ASP A 6 3.85 11.32 -3.07
C ASP A 6 3.23 10.68 -4.31
N GLU A 7 4.01 9.89 -5.03
CA GLU A 7 3.59 9.25 -6.28
C GLU A 7 2.36 8.36 -6.08
N ARG A 8 2.17 7.78 -4.89
CA ARG A 8 0.96 7.02 -4.51
C ARG A 8 -0.28 7.90 -4.52
N ILE A 9 -0.19 9.09 -3.91
CA ILE A 9 -1.29 10.07 -3.88
C ILE A 9 -1.75 10.38 -5.29
N ARG A 10 -0.83 10.68 -6.20
CA ARG A 10 -1.15 10.96 -7.59
C ARG A 10 -1.85 9.79 -8.30
N GLU A 11 -1.43 8.57 -8.00
CA GLU A 11 -1.99 7.36 -8.64
C GLU A 11 -3.38 6.98 -8.10
N ILE A 12 -3.67 7.25 -6.81
CA ILE A 12 -4.97 6.92 -6.20
C ILE A 12 -6.02 8.03 -6.37
N ALA A 13 -5.61 9.29 -6.51
CA ALA A 13 -6.51 10.44 -6.58
C ALA A 13 -7.67 10.29 -7.60
N PRO A 14 -7.47 9.76 -8.82
CA PRO A 14 -8.55 9.58 -9.79
C PRO A 14 -9.64 8.58 -9.38
N TYR A 15 -9.34 7.70 -8.41
CA TYR A 15 -10.24 6.61 -8.01
C TYR A 15 -11.11 6.96 -6.80
N ILE A 16 -10.79 8.02 -6.05
CA ILE A 16 -11.40 8.27 -4.73
C ILE A 16 -12.42 9.42 -4.72
N LYS A 17 -12.38 10.31 -5.71
CA LYS A 17 -13.31 11.45 -5.75
C LYS A 17 -14.76 10.98 -5.74
N ASP A 18 -15.58 11.53 -4.83
CA ASP A 18 -16.99 11.18 -4.62
C ASP A 18 -17.23 9.70 -4.25
N LYS A 19 -16.21 9.00 -3.73
CA LYS A 19 -16.27 7.59 -3.37
C LYS A 19 -16.29 7.35 -1.86
N ILE A 20 -16.86 6.21 -1.47
CA ILE A 20 -16.78 5.67 -0.11
C ILE A 20 -15.58 4.73 -0.08
N VAL A 21 -14.57 5.08 0.72
CA VAL A 21 -13.27 4.41 0.75
C VAL A 21 -13.07 3.68 2.07
N LEU A 22 -12.52 2.48 2.03
CA LEU A 22 -11.92 1.80 3.17
C LEU A 22 -10.39 1.88 3.03
N ASP A 23 -9.75 2.42 4.04
CA ASP A 23 -8.30 2.47 4.17
C ASP A 23 -7.84 1.43 5.20
N VAL A 24 -7.14 0.40 4.74
CA VAL A 24 -6.68 -0.74 5.55
C VAL A 24 -5.22 -0.58 5.90
N GLY A 25 -4.89 -0.52 7.19
CA GLY A 25 -3.59 -0.09 7.69
C GLY A 25 -3.49 1.44 7.65
N CYS A 26 -4.54 2.14 8.13
CA CYS A 26 -4.68 3.58 8.02
C CYS A 26 -3.67 4.36 8.87
N TYR A 27 -3.09 3.71 9.85
CA TYR A 27 -1.99 4.22 10.65
C TYR A 27 -0.70 3.49 10.25
N ALA A 28 -0.03 3.98 9.23
CA ALA A 28 1.27 3.41 8.86
C ALA A 28 2.35 3.84 9.85
N GLU A 29 3.06 2.90 10.46
CA GLU A 29 4.24 3.21 11.28
C GLU A 29 5.38 3.76 10.44
N ILE A 30 5.69 5.04 10.59
CA ILE A 30 6.97 5.62 10.19
C ILE A 30 7.48 6.44 11.38
N GLY A 31 8.19 5.79 12.33
CA GLY A 31 8.80 6.42 13.48
C GLY A 31 7.81 6.91 14.56
N GLU A 32 8.34 7.30 15.69
CA GLU A 32 7.62 7.73 16.90
C GLU A 32 6.85 9.07 16.78
N ASP A 33 6.57 9.53 15.57
CA ASP A 33 6.01 10.86 15.34
C ASP A 33 4.48 10.84 15.44
N ILE A 34 3.98 11.24 16.61
CA ILE A 34 2.56 11.30 16.96
C ILE A 34 1.77 12.34 16.12
N HIS A 35 2.46 13.20 15.37
CA HIS A 35 1.88 14.31 14.60
C HIS A 35 1.81 14.04 13.10
N ARG A 36 1.41 12.84 12.70
CA ARG A 36 1.30 12.46 11.28
C ARG A 36 0.26 13.22 10.49
N GLU A 37 -0.79 13.68 11.15
CA GLU A 37 -1.83 14.50 10.52
C GLU A 37 -1.29 15.79 9.87
N THR A 38 -0.09 16.23 10.27
CA THR A 38 0.57 17.40 9.68
C THR A 38 1.47 17.04 8.49
N LYS A 39 1.72 15.76 8.22
CA LYS A 39 2.62 15.36 7.12
C LYS A 39 1.87 15.36 5.80
N PRO A 40 2.41 16.01 4.76
CA PRO A 40 1.76 16.08 3.44
C PRO A 40 1.56 14.70 2.78
N ASN A 41 2.32 13.70 3.23
CA ASN A 41 2.33 12.35 2.65
C ASN A 41 1.50 11.32 3.45
N TRP A 42 0.70 11.76 4.42
CA TRP A 42 -0.18 10.85 5.14
C TRP A 42 -1.41 10.49 4.28
N ILE A 43 -1.44 9.28 3.80
CA ILE A 43 -2.44 8.80 2.82
C ILE A 43 -3.85 8.88 3.41
N HIS A 44 -4.09 8.42 4.64
CA HIS A 44 -5.43 8.51 5.27
C HIS A 44 -5.94 9.95 5.34
N GLY A 45 -5.08 10.90 5.69
CA GLY A 45 -5.44 12.33 5.70
C GLY A 45 -5.76 12.86 4.30
N PHE A 46 -5.02 12.44 3.28
CA PHE A 46 -5.31 12.79 1.89
C PHE A 46 -6.67 12.19 1.45
N LEU A 47 -6.90 10.91 1.72
CA LEU A 47 -8.17 10.24 1.42
C LEU A 47 -9.34 10.95 2.08
N SER A 48 -9.22 11.28 3.38
CA SER A 48 -10.28 11.94 4.17
C SER A 48 -10.66 13.32 3.65
N LYS A 49 -9.71 14.04 3.04
CA LYS A 49 -9.96 15.36 2.44
C LYS A 49 -10.58 15.30 1.04
N ASN A 50 -10.37 14.21 0.29
CA ASN A 50 -10.66 14.16 -1.14
C ASN A 50 -11.73 13.14 -1.54
N ALA A 51 -12.04 12.17 -0.67
CA ALA A 51 -13.12 11.22 -0.90
C ALA A 51 -14.45 11.72 -0.32
N LYS A 52 -15.57 11.11 -0.71
CA LYS A 52 -16.88 11.39 -0.12
C LYS A 52 -16.95 10.98 1.35
N HIS A 53 -16.38 9.86 1.68
CA HIS A 53 -16.29 9.33 3.05
C HIS A 53 -15.16 8.31 3.13
N VAL A 54 -14.40 8.33 4.20
CA VAL A 54 -13.32 7.37 4.45
C VAL A 54 -13.56 6.69 5.78
N THR A 55 -13.45 5.38 5.78
CA THR A 55 -13.36 4.58 7.00
C THR A 55 -11.97 3.98 7.05
N GLY A 56 -11.26 4.13 8.16
CA GLY A 56 -9.94 3.53 8.36
C GLY A 56 -10.00 2.33 9.32
N ILE A 57 -9.12 1.35 9.12
CA ILE A 57 -8.87 0.29 10.09
C ILE A 57 -7.37 0.09 10.30
N ASP A 58 -7.02 -0.22 11.55
CA ASP A 58 -5.68 -0.62 11.96
C ASP A 58 -5.77 -1.53 13.20
N ILE A 59 -4.73 -2.30 13.48
CA ILE A 59 -4.66 -3.16 14.67
C ILE A 59 -4.17 -2.40 15.91
N THR A 60 -3.53 -1.24 15.72
CA THR A 60 -2.89 -0.48 16.79
C THR A 60 -3.90 0.41 17.50
N LYS A 61 -4.40 -0.10 18.65
CA LYS A 61 -5.51 0.51 19.38
C LYS A 61 -5.22 1.94 19.83
N GLU A 62 -4.01 2.21 20.31
CA GLU A 62 -3.61 3.52 20.83
C GLU A 62 -3.72 4.61 19.78
N GLN A 63 -3.24 4.32 18.56
CA GLN A 63 -3.27 5.22 17.42
C GLN A 63 -4.70 5.42 16.89
N ILE A 64 -5.48 4.36 16.88
CA ILE A 64 -6.91 4.47 16.51
C ILE A 64 -7.67 5.35 17.50
N ASP A 65 -7.39 5.24 18.79
CA ASP A 65 -8.03 6.08 19.81
C ASP A 65 -7.63 7.56 19.66
N ILE A 66 -6.39 7.86 19.23
CA ILE A 66 -5.94 9.21 18.90
C ILE A 66 -6.68 9.75 17.67
N LEU A 67 -6.72 9.00 16.57
CA LEU A 67 -7.40 9.43 15.35
C LEU A 67 -8.91 9.63 15.55
N LYS A 68 -9.56 8.81 16.38
CA LYS A 68 -10.96 9.01 16.77
C LYS A 68 -11.19 10.34 17.49
N LYS A 69 -10.30 10.71 18.42
CA LYS A 69 -10.39 12.00 19.13
C LYS A 69 -10.23 13.19 18.20
N GLN A 70 -9.53 13.01 17.09
CA GLN A 70 -9.36 13.99 16.01
C GLN A 70 -10.54 14.01 15.02
N GLY A 71 -11.54 13.14 15.18
CA GLY A 71 -12.76 13.11 14.38
C GLY A 71 -12.72 12.20 13.17
N TYR A 72 -11.70 11.35 13.02
CA TYR A 72 -11.64 10.36 11.93
C TYR A 72 -12.55 9.16 12.18
N ASP A 73 -13.19 8.64 11.11
CA ASP A 73 -14.00 7.41 11.14
C ASP A 73 -13.08 6.18 11.05
N VAL A 74 -12.48 5.79 12.17
CA VAL A 74 -11.49 4.72 12.23
C VAL A 74 -11.83 3.67 13.28
N TYR A 75 -11.43 2.42 13.05
CA TYR A 75 -11.73 1.28 13.92
C TYR A 75 -10.50 0.41 14.14
N CYS A 76 -10.34 -0.07 15.39
CA CYS A 76 -9.33 -1.08 15.70
C CYS A 76 -9.84 -2.45 15.23
N GLN A 77 -9.41 -2.86 14.03
CA GLN A 77 -9.74 -4.15 13.41
C GLN A 77 -8.55 -4.70 12.63
N SER A 78 -8.41 -6.03 12.62
CA SER A 78 -7.41 -6.71 11.80
C SER A 78 -7.81 -6.67 10.32
N ALA A 79 -6.82 -6.45 9.44
CA ALA A 79 -6.99 -6.58 8.00
C ALA A 79 -7.47 -7.97 7.58
N GLU A 80 -7.19 -9.00 8.36
CA GLU A 80 -7.55 -10.39 8.05
C GLU A 80 -8.96 -10.79 8.53
N ASP A 81 -9.61 -9.98 9.38
CA ASP A 81 -10.95 -10.32 9.93
C ASP A 81 -11.92 -9.13 10.07
N PHE A 82 -11.68 -8.01 9.43
CA PHE A 82 -12.59 -6.86 9.53
C PHE A 82 -14.01 -7.17 9.05
N LYS A 83 -15.00 -6.50 9.66
CA LYS A 83 -16.42 -6.68 9.38
C LYS A 83 -17.15 -5.34 9.37
N PHE A 84 -17.87 -5.08 8.29
CA PHE A 84 -18.75 -3.91 8.15
C PHE A 84 -20.08 -4.34 7.51
N ASN A 85 -21.17 -3.66 7.88
CA ASN A 85 -22.49 -3.85 7.26
C ASN A 85 -22.67 -2.96 6.01
N LYS A 86 -21.57 -2.47 5.43
CA LYS A 86 -21.55 -1.63 4.22
C LYS A 86 -20.49 -2.13 3.25
N LYS A 87 -20.64 -1.75 1.98
CA LYS A 87 -19.65 -1.98 0.93
C LYS A 87 -19.02 -0.68 0.49
N PHE A 88 -17.76 -0.77 0.07
CA PHE A 88 -16.92 0.34 -0.31
C PHE A 88 -16.76 0.42 -1.83
N ASP A 89 -16.68 1.64 -2.36
CA ASP A 89 -16.33 1.88 -3.77
C ASP A 89 -14.86 1.59 -4.03
N VAL A 90 -14.01 1.92 -3.04
CA VAL A 90 -12.56 1.67 -3.09
C VAL A 90 -12.12 1.05 -1.78
N ILE A 91 -11.29 0.04 -1.84
CA ILE A 91 -10.50 -0.47 -0.71
C ILE A 91 -9.04 -0.23 -1.05
N PHE A 92 -8.37 0.56 -0.21
CA PHE A 92 -6.94 0.85 -0.32
C PHE A 92 -6.17 0.14 0.80
N ALA A 93 -5.01 -0.41 0.48
CA ALA A 93 -4.07 -0.98 1.45
C ALA A 93 -2.64 -0.68 0.99
N GLY A 94 -2.02 0.27 1.66
CA GLY A 94 -0.67 0.74 1.36
C GLY A 94 0.38 0.08 2.22
N ALA A 95 1.39 -0.57 1.61
CA ALA A 95 2.50 -1.24 2.29
C ALA A 95 2.03 -2.11 3.48
N LEU A 96 0.98 -2.90 3.26
CA LEU A 96 0.35 -3.72 4.29
C LEU A 96 0.42 -5.22 4.01
N ILE A 97 0.18 -5.63 2.75
CA ILE A 97 -0.03 -7.05 2.42
C ILE A 97 1.19 -7.92 2.69
N GLU A 98 2.38 -7.35 2.65
CA GLU A 98 3.66 -7.99 2.99
C GLU A 98 3.82 -8.30 4.48
N HIS A 99 3.10 -7.58 5.35
CA HIS A 99 3.13 -7.76 6.80
C HIS A 99 2.08 -8.76 7.31
N LEU A 100 1.13 -9.16 6.47
CA LEU A 100 0.04 -10.02 6.88
C LEU A 100 0.47 -11.48 7.05
N SER A 101 0.03 -12.11 8.12
CA SER A 101 0.22 -13.55 8.34
C SER A 101 -0.52 -14.38 7.30
N ASN A 102 -1.69 -13.91 6.86
CA ASN A 102 -2.49 -14.56 5.82
C ASN A 102 -3.08 -13.56 4.81
N PRO A 103 -2.33 -13.19 3.78
CA PRO A 103 -2.81 -12.29 2.71
C PRO A 103 -4.10 -12.77 2.02
N GLY A 104 -4.36 -14.08 2.05
CA GLY A 104 -5.58 -14.66 1.49
C GLY A 104 -6.84 -14.28 2.28
N LEU A 105 -6.77 -14.28 3.62
CA LEU A 105 -7.88 -13.82 4.46
C LEU A 105 -8.20 -12.34 4.21
N PHE A 106 -7.18 -11.50 4.11
CA PHE A 106 -7.34 -10.09 3.73
C PHE A 106 -8.10 -9.92 2.41
N LEU A 107 -7.68 -10.64 1.37
CA LEU A 107 -8.35 -10.58 0.06
C LEU A 107 -9.80 -11.10 0.12
N ASP A 108 -10.07 -12.14 0.91
CA ASP A 108 -11.44 -12.62 1.15
C ASP A 108 -12.30 -11.53 1.82
N ARG A 109 -11.77 -10.83 2.83
CA ARG A 109 -12.46 -9.69 3.46
C ARG A 109 -12.70 -8.56 2.48
N CYS A 110 -11.70 -8.18 1.70
CA CYS A 110 -11.86 -7.19 0.64
C CYS A 110 -12.98 -7.60 -0.33
N ARG A 111 -13.01 -8.87 -0.77
CA ARG A 111 -14.03 -9.36 -1.71
C ARG A 111 -15.46 -9.29 -1.15
N LYS A 112 -15.64 -9.50 0.15
CA LYS A 112 -16.93 -9.41 0.84
C LYS A 112 -17.41 -7.95 0.99
N HIS A 113 -16.50 -7.01 1.14
CA HIS A 113 -16.81 -5.62 1.48
C HIS A 113 -16.68 -4.63 0.31
N ILE A 114 -16.20 -5.07 -0.85
CA ILE A 114 -16.11 -4.22 -2.04
C ILE A 114 -17.41 -4.27 -2.85
N LYS A 115 -17.80 -3.14 -3.46
CA LYS A 115 -18.92 -3.08 -4.43
C LYS A 115 -18.54 -3.82 -5.71
N LYS A 116 -19.56 -4.22 -6.49
CA LYS A 116 -19.37 -4.97 -7.75
C LYS A 116 -18.45 -4.25 -8.73
N ASP A 117 -18.57 -2.94 -8.82
CA ASP A 117 -17.76 -2.08 -9.71
C ASP A 117 -16.65 -1.35 -8.95
N GLY A 118 -16.36 -1.79 -7.72
CA GLY A 118 -15.37 -1.17 -6.84
C GLY A 118 -13.92 -1.50 -7.23
N TRP A 119 -12.99 -0.74 -6.66
CA TRP A 119 -11.56 -0.93 -6.86
C TRP A 119 -10.86 -1.39 -5.61
N LEU A 120 -10.11 -2.47 -5.72
CA LEU A 120 -9.08 -2.86 -4.75
C LEU A 120 -7.73 -2.32 -5.24
N ILE A 121 -7.12 -1.46 -4.44
CA ILE A 121 -5.82 -0.85 -4.73
C ILE A 121 -4.87 -1.26 -3.60
N VAL A 122 -3.81 -1.96 -3.95
CA VAL A 122 -2.80 -2.45 -2.99
C VAL A 122 -1.43 -2.04 -3.49
N ASP A 123 -0.62 -1.44 -2.64
CA ASP A 123 0.80 -1.30 -2.93
C ASP A 123 1.64 -2.19 -2.00
N THR A 124 2.80 -2.58 -2.49
CA THR A 124 3.73 -3.48 -1.78
C THR A 124 5.11 -3.42 -2.43
N PRO A 125 6.20 -3.70 -1.70
CA PRO A 125 7.53 -3.79 -2.29
C PRO A 125 7.60 -4.79 -3.44
N ASN A 126 8.35 -4.42 -4.45
CA ASN A 126 8.59 -5.24 -5.63
C ASN A 126 9.87 -6.07 -5.46
N VAL A 127 9.73 -7.38 -5.29
CA VAL A 127 10.88 -8.28 -5.14
C VAL A 127 11.88 -8.22 -6.32
N PHE A 128 11.46 -7.75 -7.48
CA PHE A 128 12.32 -7.61 -8.64
C PHE A 128 12.98 -6.24 -8.77
N CYS A 129 12.81 -5.35 -7.79
CA CYS A 129 13.49 -4.06 -7.82
C CYS A 129 15.01 -4.20 -7.77
N LEU A 130 15.69 -3.17 -8.27
CA LEU A 130 17.16 -3.16 -8.35
C LEU A 130 17.80 -3.27 -6.96
N ASN A 131 17.21 -2.63 -5.95
CA ASN A 131 17.72 -2.64 -4.58
C ASN A 131 17.72 -4.05 -3.97
N TYR A 132 16.67 -4.84 -4.18
CA TYR A 132 16.64 -6.24 -3.72
C TYR A 132 17.59 -7.13 -4.49
N LYS A 133 17.76 -6.91 -5.81
CA LYS A 133 18.70 -7.71 -6.61
C LYS A 133 20.15 -7.47 -6.22
N ILE A 134 20.58 -6.22 -6.17
CA ILE A 134 21.96 -5.86 -5.80
C ILE A 134 22.16 -6.05 -4.30
N GLY A 135 21.23 -5.60 -3.47
CA GLY A 135 21.28 -5.76 -2.02
C GLY A 135 21.31 -7.23 -1.61
N GLY A 136 20.52 -8.09 -2.28
CA GLY A 136 20.54 -9.54 -2.03
C GLY A 136 21.90 -10.18 -2.30
N ILE A 137 22.56 -9.81 -3.39
CA ILE A 137 23.91 -10.29 -3.70
C ILE A 137 24.92 -9.80 -2.64
N MET A 138 24.86 -8.52 -2.28
CA MET A 138 25.77 -7.95 -1.28
C MET A 138 25.55 -8.54 0.12
N ARG A 139 24.31 -8.77 0.53
CA ARG A 139 23.96 -9.43 1.79
C ARG A 139 24.44 -10.89 1.81
N PHE A 140 24.23 -11.62 0.72
CA PHE A 140 24.74 -12.98 0.58
C PHE A 140 26.28 -13.03 0.73
N LEU A 141 27.01 -12.11 0.09
CA LEU A 141 28.47 -12.02 0.18
C LEU A 141 28.95 -11.64 1.59
N ASN A 142 28.16 -10.86 2.34
CA ASN A 142 28.49 -10.40 3.69
C ASN A 142 27.94 -11.31 4.80
N ASN A 143 27.32 -12.45 4.47
CA ASN A 143 26.58 -13.30 5.42
C ASN A 143 25.45 -12.58 6.17
N ASP A 144 24.94 -11.48 5.62
CA ASP A 144 23.81 -10.72 6.16
C ASP A 144 22.56 -11.11 5.35
N LEU A 145 21.78 -12.03 5.90
CA LEU A 145 20.55 -12.52 5.26
C LEU A 145 19.30 -11.83 5.83
N GLU A 146 19.45 -10.82 6.70
CA GLU A 146 18.32 -10.14 7.29
C GLU A 146 17.57 -9.32 6.23
N VAL A 147 16.29 -9.53 6.21
CA VAL A 147 15.27 -8.72 5.51
C VAL A 147 14.51 -7.91 6.55
N HIS A 148 13.64 -7.01 6.12
CA HIS A 148 12.81 -6.24 7.05
C HIS A 148 12.10 -7.20 8.02
N PRO A 149 12.28 -7.04 9.34
CA PRO A 149 11.86 -8.03 10.34
C PRO A 149 10.34 -8.29 10.36
N GLU A 150 9.55 -7.33 9.93
CA GLU A 150 8.08 -7.42 9.91
C GLU A 150 7.52 -7.97 8.59
N HIS A 151 8.34 -8.17 7.56
CA HIS A 151 7.86 -8.72 6.31
C HIS A 151 7.72 -10.24 6.40
N THR A 152 6.49 -10.73 6.28
CA THR A 152 6.15 -12.15 6.25
C THR A 152 6.12 -12.70 4.82
N ALA A 153 6.01 -11.83 3.81
CA ALA A 153 5.93 -12.22 2.42
C ALA A 153 6.61 -11.21 1.48
N PHE A 154 7.06 -11.71 0.34
CA PHE A 154 7.55 -10.91 -0.77
C PHE A 154 6.79 -11.23 -2.04
N PHE A 155 6.35 -10.19 -2.74
CA PHE A 155 5.53 -10.35 -3.94
C PHE A 155 6.29 -9.96 -5.20
N SER A 156 6.20 -10.82 -6.22
CA SER A 156 6.44 -10.41 -7.59
C SER A 156 5.11 -10.01 -8.25
N PRO A 157 5.14 -9.25 -9.35
CA PRO A 157 3.92 -8.90 -10.10
C PRO A 157 3.05 -10.11 -10.47
N THR A 158 3.69 -11.23 -10.80
CA THR A 158 2.98 -12.47 -11.16
C THR A 158 2.35 -13.14 -9.94
N VAL A 159 3.06 -13.19 -8.81
CA VAL A 159 2.57 -13.83 -7.59
C VAL A 159 1.35 -13.09 -7.05
N ILE A 160 1.43 -11.75 -6.90
CA ILE A 160 0.31 -10.97 -6.38
C ILE A 160 -0.92 -11.04 -7.32
N LYS A 161 -0.71 -10.97 -8.64
CA LYS A 161 -1.78 -11.13 -9.63
C LYS A 161 -2.47 -12.50 -9.53
N ASN A 162 -1.71 -13.58 -9.35
CA ASN A 162 -2.25 -14.92 -9.20
C ASN A 162 -3.01 -15.07 -7.87
N LEU A 163 -2.48 -14.50 -6.79
CA LEU A 163 -3.14 -14.49 -5.49
C LEU A 163 -4.49 -13.75 -5.58
N MET A 164 -4.52 -12.52 -6.09
CA MET A 164 -5.75 -11.75 -6.28
C MET A 164 -6.78 -12.51 -7.12
N ARG A 165 -6.33 -13.18 -8.20
CA ARG A 165 -7.23 -13.97 -9.06
C ARG A 165 -7.90 -15.13 -8.32
N ARG A 166 -7.19 -15.80 -7.41
CA ARG A 166 -7.74 -16.89 -6.58
C ARG A 166 -8.86 -16.41 -5.67
N TYR A 167 -8.76 -15.17 -5.19
CA TYR A 167 -9.77 -14.56 -4.31
C TYR A 167 -10.83 -13.73 -5.05
N GLY A 168 -11.02 -14.00 -6.36
CA GLY A 168 -12.12 -13.43 -7.15
C GLY A 168 -11.90 -11.98 -7.58
N PHE A 169 -10.64 -11.56 -7.73
CA PHE A 169 -10.30 -10.27 -8.32
C PHE A 169 -9.73 -10.42 -9.72
N MET A 170 -10.08 -9.48 -10.58
CA MET A 170 -9.54 -9.31 -11.92
C MET A 170 -8.51 -8.18 -11.90
N PHE A 171 -7.27 -8.52 -12.20
CA PHE A 171 -6.19 -7.55 -12.38
C PHE A 171 -6.52 -6.60 -13.54
N LYS A 172 -6.34 -5.29 -13.33
CA LYS A 172 -6.55 -4.25 -14.33
C LYS A 172 -5.27 -3.53 -14.71
N ARG A 173 -4.49 -3.10 -13.73
CA ARG A 173 -3.31 -2.28 -13.95
C ARG A 173 -2.28 -2.52 -12.84
N ILE A 174 -1.00 -2.32 -13.17
CA ILE A 174 0.10 -2.18 -12.23
C ILE A 174 0.86 -0.90 -12.54
N LYS A 175 1.25 -0.17 -11.51
CA LYS A 175 2.16 0.96 -11.58
C LYS A 175 3.38 0.65 -10.73
N PHE A 176 4.56 0.81 -11.30
CA PHE A 176 5.82 0.72 -10.57
C PHE A 176 6.26 2.11 -10.16
N MET A 177 6.70 2.27 -8.91
CA MET A 177 7.02 3.55 -8.30
C MET A 177 8.32 3.47 -7.51
N ASN A 178 8.95 4.62 -7.28
CA ASN A 178 10.04 4.77 -6.33
C ASN A 178 9.51 5.43 -5.07
N PHE A 179 9.58 4.72 -3.97
CA PHE A 179 9.18 5.22 -2.67
C PHE A 179 10.42 5.66 -1.88
N HIS A 180 10.42 6.90 -1.35
CA HIS A 180 11.40 7.46 -0.41
C HIS A 180 12.90 7.38 -0.78
N GLU A 181 13.29 7.28 -2.04
CA GLU A 181 14.71 7.44 -2.39
C GLU A 181 15.08 8.92 -2.27
N THR A 182 15.69 9.28 -1.14
CA THR A 182 16.21 10.64 -0.87
C THR A 182 17.55 10.91 -1.53
N ASN A 183 18.27 9.83 -1.91
CA ASN A 183 19.58 9.96 -2.55
C ASN A 183 19.39 10.23 -4.05
N THR A 184 19.64 11.49 -4.46
CA THR A 184 19.49 11.96 -5.83
C THR A 184 20.32 11.18 -6.86
N PHE A 185 21.52 10.73 -6.50
CA PHE A 185 22.37 9.95 -7.39
C PHE A 185 21.83 8.54 -7.62
N LYS A 186 21.44 7.85 -6.54
CA LYS A 186 20.82 6.52 -6.66
C LYS A 186 19.53 6.56 -7.45
N ARG A 187 18.71 7.59 -7.21
CA ARG A 187 17.46 7.83 -7.97
C ARG A 187 17.74 8.04 -9.45
N ALA A 188 18.71 8.91 -9.80
CA ALA A 188 19.08 9.17 -11.18
C ALA A 188 19.60 7.90 -11.91
N LEU A 189 20.43 7.10 -11.22
CA LEU A 189 20.92 5.82 -11.73
C LEU A 189 19.76 4.83 -11.95
N GLN A 190 18.84 4.73 -10.98
CA GLN A 190 17.68 3.86 -11.10
C GLN A 190 16.76 4.31 -12.24
N ASP A 191 16.49 5.60 -12.38
CA ASP A 191 15.69 6.15 -13.47
C ASP A 191 16.35 5.90 -14.85
N PHE A 192 17.67 6.00 -14.93
CA PHE A 192 18.42 5.65 -16.14
C PHE A 192 18.29 4.16 -16.48
N LEU A 193 18.45 3.28 -15.49
CA LEU A 193 18.30 1.83 -15.67
C LEU A 193 16.85 1.46 -16.03
N CYS A 194 15.87 2.13 -15.44
CA CYS A 194 14.46 1.93 -15.78
C CYS A 194 14.13 2.34 -17.23
N LYS A 195 14.80 3.34 -17.78
CA LYS A 195 14.66 3.70 -19.21
C LYS A 195 15.16 2.58 -20.15
N ILE A 196 16.18 1.82 -19.72
CA ILE A 196 16.77 0.73 -20.55
C ILE A 196 16.01 -0.59 -20.33
N PHE A 197 15.73 -0.95 -19.07
CA PHE A 197 15.23 -2.26 -18.68
C PHE A 197 13.74 -2.26 -18.26
N GLY A 198 13.09 -1.09 -18.26
CA GLY A 198 11.70 -0.89 -17.90
C GLY A 198 11.47 -0.65 -16.41
N ASP A 199 10.30 -0.08 -16.10
CA ASP A 199 9.92 0.33 -14.74
C ASP A 199 9.84 -0.81 -13.71
N LYS A 200 9.94 -2.06 -14.15
CA LYS A 200 9.98 -3.25 -13.27
C LYS A 200 11.14 -3.27 -12.26
N LEU A 201 12.12 -2.38 -12.45
CA LEU A 201 13.25 -2.22 -11.52
C LEU A 201 12.94 -1.26 -10.37
N ARG A 202 11.78 -0.58 -10.37
CA ARG A 202 11.36 0.33 -9.30
C ARG A 202 11.03 -0.42 -8.02
N TYR A 203 11.18 0.27 -6.90
CA TYR A 203 11.11 -0.33 -5.56
C TYR A 203 9.72 -0.84 -5.19
N GLU A 204 8.68 -0.13 -5.55
CA GLU A 204 7.29 -0.47 -5.24
C GLU A 204 6.44 -0.76 -6.46
N MET A 205 5.38 -1.49 -6.22
CA MET A 205 4.34 -1.74 -7.21
C MET A 205 2.97 -1.52 -6.58
N MET A 206 2.15 -0.68 -7.23
CA MET A 206 0.75 -0.48 -6.91
C MET A 206 -0.13 -1.23 -7.89
N ILE A 207 -0.99 -2.08 -7.37
CA ILE A 207 -1.85 -2.99 -8.13
C ILE A 207 -3.29 -2.49 -8.04
N PHE A 208 -3.94 -2.41 -9.18
CA PHE A 208 -5.35 -2.04 -9.32
C PHE A 208 -6.14 -3.24 -9.81
N ALA A 209 -7.14 -3.65 -9.05
CA ALA A 209 -7.98 -4.81 -9.35
C ALA A 209 -9.46 -4.51 -9.10
N GLN A 210 -10.34 -5.25 -9.75
CA GLN A 210 -11.78 -5.20 -9.56
C GLN A 210 -12.33 -6.59 -9.23
N PRO A 211 -13.45 -6.70 -8.53
CA PRO A 211 -14.16 -7.96 -8.39
C PRO A 211 -14.49 -8.59 -9.74
N LYS A 212 -14.44 -9.92 -9.81
CA LYS A 212 -14.99 -10.68 -10.96
C LYS A 212 -16.51 -10.70 -10.89
#